data_5e6a862bf10f2ecaea4259ab043b179a
#
_entry.id   5e6a862bf10f2ecaea4259ab043b179a
#
_cell.length_a   1.000
_cell.length_b   1.000
_cell.length_c   1.000
_cell.angle_alpha   90.00
_cell.angle_beta   90.00
_cell.angle_gamma   90.00
#
_symmetry.space_group_name_H-M   'P 1'
#
loop_
_entity.id
_entity.type
_entity.pdbx_description
1 polymer ?
#
loop_
_entity_poly.entity_id
_entity_poly.type
_entity_poly.pdbx_seq_one_letter_code
_entity_poly.pdbx_strand_id
1 'polypeptide(L)'
;MLYFILGLVIFFGAHLFTTFRSREPGKDIKVRLGYGPYMGLYSLVSLAGFVLICWGFGATRDAGILYVAPSWGRHVNLALMLPSLILLVASQLPTGAIKKVVKHPMLIAVKLWAFGHLLANGEINSVILFGAFLAYAVIDRIAVKKRGDNSPAKDATASVMSDVGAVVIGAGLYVAILMWLHPILFGVAIM
;
A
#
# COMPACT_ATOMS: atom_id res chain seq x y z
N MET A 1 7.70 -10.97 -17.60
CA MET A 1 8.14 -9.58 -17.31
C MET A 1 7.22 -8.51 -17.92
N LEU A 2 6.86 -8.59 -19.23
CA LEU A 2 6.06 -7.56 -19.90
C LEU A 2 4.72 -7.26 -19.17
N TYR A 3 3.89 -8.26 -18.94
CA TYR A 3 2.59 -8.09 -18.25
C TYR A 3 2.74 -7.53 -16.84
N PHE A 4 3.81 -7.91 -16.14
CA PHE A 4 4.12 -7.39 -14.81
C PHE A 4 4.41 -5.88 -14.85
N ILE A 5 5.29 -5.46 -15.74
CA ILE A 5 5.61 -4.02 -15.91
C ILE A 5 4.39 -3.24 -16.39
N LEU A 6 3.63 -3.77 -17.37
CA LEU A 6 2.40 -3.15 -17.84
C LEU A 6 1.39 -2.97 -16.70
N GLY A 7 1.22 -3.98 -15.85
CA GLY A 7 0.37 -3.90 -14.68
C GLY A 7 0.79 -2.78 -13.72
N LEU A 8 2.09 -2.67 -13.43
CA LEU A 8 2.64 -1.59 -12.59
C LEU A 8 2.39 -0.21 -13.22
N VAL A 9 2.61 -0.07 -14.52
CA VAL A 9 2.39 1.21 -15.23
C VAL A 9 0.91 1.61 -15.18
N ILE A 10 -0.02 0.69 -15.44
CA ILE A 10 -1.46 0.95 -15.38
C ILE A 10 -1.89 1.30 -13.96
N PHE A 11 -1.49 0.49 -12.98
CA PHE A 11 -1.86 0.67 -11.57
C PHE A 11 -1.34 2.00 -11.03
N PHE A 12 -0.03 2.23 -11.12
CA PHE A 12 0.56 3.47 -10.61
C PHE A 12 0.24 4.68 -11.48
N GLY A 13 0.00 4.50 -12.77
CA GLY A 13 -0.51 5.57 -13.65
C GLY A 13 -1.84 6.13 -13.16
N ALA A 14 -2.81 5.27 -12.85
CA ALA A 14 -4.10 5.69 -12.29
C ALA A 14 -3.93 6.37 -10.92
N HIS A 15 -3.06 5.83 -10.06
CA HIS A 15 -2.80 6.38 -8.73
C HIS A 15 -2.08 7.73 -8.80
N LEU A 16 -1.03 7.85 -9.60
CA LEU A 16 -0.30 9.11 -9.79
C LEU A 16 -1.16 10.17 -10.46
N PHE A 17 -2.02 9.79 -11.42
CA PHE A 17 -3.00 10.71 -11.99
C PHE A 17 -3.91 11.29 -10.89
N THR A 18 -4.43 10.46 -9.99
CA THR A 18 -5.24 10.91 -8.85
C THR A 18 -4.43 11.78 -7.88
N THR A 19 -3.17 11.44 -7.64
CA THR A 19 -2.26 12.20 -6.79
C THR A 19 -2.03 13.63 -7.33
N PHE A 20 -1.79 13.77 -8.64
CA PHE A 20 -1.40 15.02 -9.27
C PHE A 20 -2.53 15.75 -10.03
N ARG A 21 -3.74 15.19 -10.10
CA ARG A 21 -4.86 15.86 -10.76
C ARG A 21 -5.10 17.26 -10.18
N SER A 22 -5.52 18.19 -11.01
CA SER A 22 -5.93 19.52 -10.56
C SER A 22 -7.15 19.42 -9.62
N ARG A 23 -7.16 20.22 -8.57
CA ARG A 23 -8.29 20.40 -7.64
C ARG A 23 -8.86 21.81 -7.71
N GLU A 24 -8.39 22.60 -8.69
CA GLU A 24 -8.90 23.95 -8.93
C GLU A 24 -10.37 23.90 -9.39
N PRO A 25 -11.21 24.86 -8.96
CA PRO A 25 -12.59 24.96 -9.43
C PRO A 25 -12.64 24.96 -10.97
N GLY A 26 -13.52 24.14 -11.55
CA GLY A 26 -13.68 23.99 -12.99
C GLY A 26 -12.63 23.14 -13.72
N LYS A 27 -11.48 22.85 -13.11
CA LYS A 27 -10.42 22.01 -13.72
C LYS A 27 -10.36 20.59 -13.12
N ASP A 28 -11.03 20.34 -12.01
CA ASP A 28 -11.01 19.02 -11.37
C ASP A 28 -11.86 18.03 -12.16
N ILE A 29 -11.23 17.06 -12.80
CA ILE A 29 -11.86 16.00 -13.57
C ILE A 29 -12.84 15.16 -12.72
N LYS A 30 -12.56 14.98 -11.43
CA LYS A 30 -13.44 14.26 -10.51
C LYS A 30 -14.77 14.98 -10.30
N VAL A 31 -14.74 16.32 -10.26
CA VAL A 31 -15.94 17.14 -10.16
C VAL A 31 -16.69 17.17 -11.49
N ARG A 32 -15.96 17.27 -12.62
CA ARG A 32 -16.55 17.33 -13.96
C ARG A 32 -17.25 16.04 -14.37
N LEU A 33 -16.68 14.89 -14.06
CA LEU A 33 -17.28 13.57 -14.35
C LEU A 33 -18.33 13.17 -13.31
N GLY A 34 -18.31 13.79 -12.13
CA GLY A 34 -19.03 13.31 -10.97
C GLY A 34 -18.28 12.24 -10.18
N TYR A 35 -18.59 12.15 -8.89
CA TYR A 35 -17.88 11.23 -7.97
C TYR A 35 -17.98 9.75 -8.39
N GLY A 36 -19.20 9.28 -8.69
CA GLY A 36 -19.46 7.88 -9.02
C GLY A 36 -18.73 7.40 -10.28
N PRO A 37 -18.94 8.03 -11.44
CA PRO A 37 -18.25 7.67 -12.68
C PRO A 37 -16.73 7.76 -12.57
N TYR A 38 -16.20 8.80 -11.91
CA TYR A 38 -14.76 8.93 -11.69
C TYR A 38 -14.20 7.78 -10.86
N MET A 39 -14.85 7.46 -9.73
CA MET A 39 -14.39 6.36 -8.85
C MET A 39 -14.56 5.00 -9.51
N GLY A 40 -15.62 4.80 -10.29
CA GLY A 40 -15.83 3.58 -11.07
C GLY A 40 -14.71 3.36 -12.09
N LEU A 41 -14.39 4.36 -12.89
CA LEU A 41 -13.30 4.27 -13.87
C LEU A 41 -11.94 4.06 -13.19
N TYR A 42 -11.67 4.84 -12.14
CA TYR A 42 -10.44 4.69 -11.35
C TYR A 42 -10.29 3.27 -10.79
N SER A 43 -11.38 2.72 -10.22
CA SER A 43 -11.36 1.38 -9.64
C SER A 43 -11.16 0.30 -10.70
N LEU A 44 -11.82 0.40 -11.87
CA LEU A 44 -11.67 -0.54 -12.98
C LEU A 44 -10.23 -0.56 -13.52
N VAL A 45 -9.67 0.62 -13.79
CA VAL A 45 -8.27 0.74 -14.27
C VAL A 45 -7.29 0.22 -13.24
N SER A 46 -7.48 0.58 -11.96
CA SER A 46 -6.62 0.10 -10.88
C SER A 46 -6.72 -1.41 -10.69
N LEU A 47 -7.93 -1.97 -10.77
CA LEU A 47 -8.15 -3.42 -10.67
C LEU A 47 -7.49 -4.17 -11.84
N ALA A 48 -7.65 -3.67 -13.06
CA ALA A 48 -7.00 -4.26 -14.23
C ALA A 48 -5.47 -4.26 -14.08
N GLY A 49 -4.88 -3.14 -13.64
CA GLY A 49 -3.46 -3.05 -13.33
C GLY A 49 -3.04 -4.03 -12.23
N PHE A 50 -3.83 -4.12 -11.15
CA PHE A 50 -3.56 -5.03 -10.04
C PHE A 50 -3.59 -6.51 -10.45
N VAL A 51 -4.57 -6.92 -11.24
CA VAL A 51 -4.65 -8.29 -11.78
C VAL A 51 -3.42 -8.62 -12.62
N LEU A 52 -2.99 -7.70 -13.50
CA LEU A 52 -1.79 -7.86 -14.29
C LEU A 52 -0.52 -7.93 -13.43
N ILE A 53 -0.44 -7.16 -12.34
CA ILE A 53 0.65 -7.26 -11.37
C ILE A 53 0.69 -8.65 -10.75
N CYS A 54 -0.44 -9.14 -10.21
CA CYS A 54 -0.50 -10.44 -9.54
C CYS A 54 -0.11 -11.57 -10.49
N TRP A 55 -0.70 -11.58 -11.69
CA TRP A 55 -0.39 -12.60 -12.70
C TRP A 55 1.06 -12.52 -13.19
N GLY A 56 1.49 -11.30 -13.55
CA GLY A 56 2.83 -11.07 -14.07
C GLY A 56 3.92 -11.32 -13.01
N PHE A 57 3.68 -11.00 -11.74
CA PHE A 57 4.57 -11.33 -10.63
C PHE A 57 4.76 -12.85 -10.48
N GLY A 58 3.65 -13.60 -10.49
CA GLY A 58 3.69 -15.05 -10.44
C GLY A 58 4.46 -15.69 -11.61
N ALA A 59 4.31 -15.11 -12.82
CA ALA A 59 4.99 -15.56 -14.04
C ALA A 59 6.47 -15.12 -14.15
N THR A 60 6.97 -14.36 -13.19
CA THR A 60 8.36 -13.83 -13.22
C THR A 60 9.20 -14.26 -12.02
N ARG A 61 8.83 -15.35 -11.36
CA ARG A 61 9.60 -15.87 -10.21
C ARG A 61 11.04 -16.24 -10.56
N ASP A 62 11.28 -16.65 -11.80
CA ASP A 62 12.59 -17.04 -12.32
C ASP A 62 13.37 -15.87 -12.95
N ALA A 63 12.99 -14.62 -12.67
CA ALA A 63 13.62 -13.42 -13.25
C ALA A 63 15.07 -13.19 -12.78
N GLY A 64 15.55 -13.98 -11.83
CA GLY A 64 16.88 -13.89 -11.25
C GLY A 64 16.93 -13.07 -9.95
N ILE A 65 18.11 -13.01 -9.37
CA ILE A 65 18.39 -12.35 -8.09
C ILE A 65 19.19 -11.09 -8.35
N LEU A 66 18.72 -9.95 -7.82
CA LEU A 66 19.43 -8.67 -7.90
C LEU A 66 20.45 -8.52 -6.76
N TYR A 67 20.08 -8.95 -5.57
CA TYR A 67 20.97 -8.99 -4.41
C TYR A 67 20.59 -10.13 -3.45
N VAL A 68 21.53 -10.56 -2.65
CA VAL A 68 21.29 -11.55 -1.59
C VAL A 68 20.77 -10.81 -0.34
N ALA A 69 19.54 -11.11 0.06
CA ALA A 69 18.96 -10.51 1.24
C ALA A 69 19.77 -10.89 2.50
N PRO A 70 20.06 -9.94 3.41
CA PRO A 70 20.77 -10.22 4.63
C PRO A 70 19.99 -11.16 5.55
N SER A 71 20.65 -12.04 6.27
CA SER A 71 20.03 -13.04 7.15
C SER A 71 19.06 -12.44 8.19
N TRP A 72 19.34 -11.23 8.67
CA TRP A 72 18.47 -10.49 9.58
C TRP A 72 17.27 -9.83 8.90
N GLY A 73 17.30 -9.66 7.58
CA GLY A 73 16.26 -8.93 6.81
C GLY A 73 14.87 -9.50 7.01
N ARG A 74 14.73 -10.84 7.06
CA ARG A 74 13.47 -11.51 7.35
C ARG A 74 12.93 -11.16 8.73
N HIS A 75 13.75 -11.10 9.76
CA HIS A 75 13.31 -10.77 11.12
C HIS A 75 12.83 -9.32 11.20
N VAL A 76 13.53 -8.39 10.55
CA VAL A 76 13.12 -6.99 10.46
C VAL A 76 11.80 -6.87 9.68
N ASN A 77 11.65 -7.60 8.57
CA ASN A 77 10.39 -7.63 7.83
C ASN A 77 9.23 -8.07 8.73
N LEU A 78 9.35 -9.18 9.44
CA LEU A 78 8.33 -9.67 10.37
C LEU A 78 7.97 -8.60 11.42
N ALA A 79 8.96 -7.93 12.01
CA ALA A 79 8.74 -6.86 12.97
C ALA A 79 7.99 -5.65 12.34
N LEU A 80 8.28 -5.31 11.09
CA LEU A 80 7.62 -4.20 10.38
C LEU A 80 6.21 -4.54 9.90
N MET A 81 5.90 -5.82 9.65
CA MET A 81 4.57 -6.22 9.17
C MET A 81 3.48 -6.01 10.21
N LEU A 82 3.75 -6.21 11.49
CA LEU A 82 2.76 -5.98 12.55
C LEU A 82 2.28 -4.51 12.58
N PRO A 83 3.14 -3.50 12.76
CA PRO A 83 2.70 -2.11 12.72
C PRO A 83 2.14 -1.71 11.34
N SER A 84 2.64 -2.28 10.25
CA SER A 84 2.09 -2.04 8.91
C SER A 84 0.61 -2.43 8.83
N LEU A 85 0.25 -3.63 9.28
CA LEU A 85 -1.15 -4.11 9.24
C LEU A 85 -2.04 -3.35 10.22
N ILE A 86 -1.55 -3.01 11.41
CA ILE A 86 -2.30 -2.15 12.35
C ILE A 86 -2.60 -0.79 11.70
N LEU A 87 -1.62 -0.15 11.06
CA LEU A 87 -1.80 1.13 10.38
C LEU A 87 -2.72 1.01 9.16
N LEU A 88 -2.65 -0.09 8.43
CA LEU A 88 -3.54 -0.36 7.30
C LEU A 88 -4.99 -0.43 7.77
N VAL A 89 -5.27 -1.17 8.84
CA VAL A 89 -6.61 -1.26 9.43
C VAL A 89 -7.04 0.09 10.01
N ALA A 90 -6.16 0.78 10.75
CA ALA A 90 -6.45 2.11 11.28
C ALA A 90 -6.83 3.11 10.18
N SER A 91 -6.29 2.95 8.97
CA SER A 91 -6.63 3.82 7.83
C SER A 91 -8.09 3.68 7.39
N GLN A 92 -8.72 2.53 7.58
CA GLN A 92 -10.09 2.21 7.18
C GLN A 92 -11.12 2.53 8.27
N LEU A 93 -10.70 2.57 9.53
CA LEU A 93 -11.58 2.81 10.66
C LEU A 93 -11.82 4.32 10.86
N PRO A 94 -12.86 4.70 11.63
CA PRO A 94 -13.05 6.09 12.08
C PRO A 94 -11.80 6.65 12.75
N THR A 95 -11.75 7.95 12.96
CA THR A 95 -10.57 8.60 13.54
C THR A 95 -10.32 8.14 14.97
N GLY A 96 -9.18 7.49 15.19
CA GLY A 96 -8.59 7.18 16.48
C GLY A 96 -7.36 8.04 16.76
N ALA A 97 -6.72 7.86 17.91
CA ALA A 97 -5.47 8.53 18.27
C ALA A 97 -4.33 8.17 17.31
N ILE A 98 -4.24 6.88 16.89
CA ILE A 98 -3.29 6.41 15.89
C ILE A 98 -3.39 7.27 14.62
N LYS A 99 -4.60 7.42 14.07
CA LYS A 99 -4.84 8.18 12.84
C LYS A 99 -4.50 9.67 13.03
N LYS A 100 -4.79 10.26 14.18
CA LYS A 100 -4.45 11.67 14.49
C LYS A 100 -2.94 11.91 14.54
N VAL A 101 -2.18 11.01 15.15
CA VAL A 101 -0.72 11.10 15.26
C VAL A 101 -0.06 10.88 13.91
N VAL A 102 -0.45 9.81 13.23
CA VAL A 102 0.19 9.36 11.98
C VAL A 102 -0.31 10.14 10.75
N LYS A 103 -1.51 10.74 10.81
CA LYS A 103 -2.22 11.51 9.77
C LYS A 103 -2.62 10.68 8.56
N HIS A 104 -1.68 10.03 7.90
CA HIS A 104 -1.90 9.21 6.71
C HIS A 104 -1.42 7.77 6.93
N PRO A 105 -2.13 6.98 7.78
CA PRO A 105 -1.67 5.66 8.21
C PRO A 105 -1.51 4.68 7.05
N MET A 106 -2.35 4.74 6.00
CA MET A 106 -2.20 3.88 4.82
C MET A 106 -0.84 4.07 4.12
N LEU A 107 -0.40 5.31 3.93
CA LEU A 107 0.88 5.57 3.26
C LEU A 107 2.08 5.09 4.09
N ILE A 108 1.99 5.16 5.41
CA ILE A 108 3.04 4.62 6.28
C ILE A 108 2.98 3.10 6.29
N ALA A 109 1.78 2.51 6.33
CA ALA A 109 1.61 1.06 6.23
C ALA A 109 2.28 0.50 4.95
N VAL A 110 1.98 1.10 3.79
CA VAL A 110 2.59 0.69 2.51
C VAL A 110 4.11 0.86 2.52
N LYS A 111 4.63 1.94 3.13
CA LYS A 111 6.09 2.12 3.24
C LYS A 111 6.75 1.03 4.09
N LEU A 112 6.18 0.73 5.27
CA LEU A 112 6.70 -0.31 6.15
C LEU A 112 6.65 -1.69 5.48
N TRP A 113 5.52 -2.00 4.82
CA TRP A 113 5.34 -3.22 4.07
C TRP A 113 6.36 -3.35 2.93
N ALA A 114 6.47 -2.35 2.08
CA ALA A 114 7.36 -2.40 0.93
C ALA A 114 8.85 -2.42 1.36
N PHE A 115 9.21 -1.58 2.32
CA PHE A 115 10.58 -1.54 2.84
C PHE A 115 10.99 -2.85 3.53
N GLY A 116 10.11 -3.41 4.37
CA GLY A 116 10.35 -4.70 5.02
C GLY A 116 10.57 -5.81 4.00
N HIS A 117 9.73 -5.88 2.96
CA HIS A 117 9.89 -6.87 1.91
C HIS A 117 11.16 -6.66 1.09
N LEU A 118 11.59 -5.43 0.83
CA LEU A 118 12.88 -5.16 0.19
C LEU A 118 14.07 -5.66 1.04
N LEU A 119 13.98 -5.67 2.36
CA LEU A 119 15.03 -6.23 3.19
C LEU A 119 15.06 -7.77 3.18
N ALA A 120 13.94 -8.40 2.86
CA ALA A 120 13.78 -9.85 2.92
C ALA A 120 13.83 -10.55 1.56
N ASN A 121 13.66 -9.82 0.45
CA ASN A 121 13.53 -10.38 -0.89
C ASN A 121 14.43 -9.63 -1.87
N GLY A 122 15.39 -10.33 -2.46
CA GLY A 122 16.36 -9.78 -3.41
C GLY A 122 16.12 -10.17 -4.86
N GLU A 123 15.02 -10.87 -5.18
CA GLU A 123 14.64 -11.24 -6.54
C GLU A 123 14.25 -10.00 -7.33
N ILE A 124 14.57 -9.99 -8.61
CA ILE A 124 14.34 -8.84 -9.51
C ILE A 124 12.87 -8.41 -9.52
N ASN A 125 11.94 -9.37 -9.63
CA ASN A 125 10.50 -9.06 -9.60
C ASN A 125 10.04 -8.47 -8.25
N SER A 126 10.55 -8.99 -7.14
CA SER A 126 10.28 -8.51 -5.79
C SER A 126 10.80 -7.08 -5.60
N VAL A 127 12.03 -6.82 -6.03
CA VAL A 127 12.64 -5.48 -5.92
C VAL A 127 11.88 -4.46 -6.76
N ILE A 128 11.46 -4.82 -7.98
CA ILE A 128 10.65 -3.95 -8.83
C ILE A 128 9.29 -3.68 -8.17
N LEU A 129 8.60 -4.71 -7.67
CA LEU A 129 7.29 -4.56 -7.02
C LEU A 129 7.36 -3.64 -5.80
N PHE A 130 8.15 -4.05 -4.82
CA PHE A 130 8.22 -3.33 -3.54
C PHE A 130 8.88 -1.96 -3.70
N GLY A 131 9.85 -1.82 -4.60
CA GLY A 131 10.45 -0.54 -4.95
C GLY A 131 9.43 0.43 -5.57
N ALA A 132 8.58 -0.03 -6.47
CA ALA A 132 7.51 0.79 -7.07
C ALA A 132 6.47 1.24 -6.03
N PHE A 133 6.02 0.34 -5.14
CA PHE A 133 5.10 0.70 -4.06
C PHE A 133 5.72 1.67 -3.06
N LEU A 134 6.98 1.47 -2.70
CA LEU A 134 7.70 2.38 -1.80
C LEU A 134 7.84 3.77 -2.41
N ALA A 135 8.28 3.84 -3.67
CA ALA A 135 8.42 5.10 -4.41
C ALA A 135 7.07 5.84 -4.50
N TYR A 136 5.99 5.13 -4.89
CA TYR A 136 4.66 5.72 -4.92
C TYR A 136 4.23 6.27 -3.56
N ALA A 137 4.37 5.50 -2.48
CA ALA A 137 3.96 5.93 -1.15
C ALA A 137 4.77 7.13 -0.63
N VAL A 138 6.02 7.28 -1.07
CA VAL A 138 6.85 8.47 -0.78
C VAL A 138 6.35 9.67 -1.59
N ILE A 139 6.15 9.50 -2.90
CA ILE A 139 5.67 10.55 -3.81
C ILE A 139 4.31 11.08 -3.36
N ASP A 140 3.35 10.18 -3.08
CA ASP A 140 2.01 10.60 -2.64
C ASP A 140 2.06 11.29 -1.28
N ARG A 141 2.90 10.83 -0.34
CA ARG A 141 3.09 11.52 0.94
C ARG A 141 3.62 12.95 0.78
N ILE A 142 4.56 13.15 -0.14
CA ILE A 142 5.08 14.48 -0.46
C ILE A 142 3.98 15.34 -1.09
N ALA A 143 3.24 14.81 -2.03
CA ALA A 143 2.15 15.51 -2.71
C ALA A 143 1.04 15.93 -1.74
N VAL A 144 0.62 15.02 -0.85
CA VAL A 144 -0.37 15.29 0.21
C VAL A 144 0.11 16.39 1.16
N LYS A 145 1.38 16.32 1.60
CA LYS A 145 1.98 17.35 2.46
C LYS A 145 2.02 18.73 1.76
N LYS A 146 2.42 18.76 0.48
CA LYS A 146 2.47 20.01 -0.31
C LYS A 146 1.07 20.63 -0.50
N ARG A 147 0.02 19.81 -0.58
CA ARG A 147 -1.37 20.29 -0.68
C ARG A 147 -1.95 20.78 0.63
N GLY A 148 -1.25 20.63 1.75
CA GLY A 148 -1.77 20.95 3.06
C GLY A 148 -2.90 20.04 3.55
N ASP A 149 -3.05 18.85 2.94
CA ASP A 149 -4.04 17.86 3.36
C ASP A 149 -3.62 17.24 4.71
N ASN A 150 -4.24 17.72 5.78
CA ASN A 150 -3.97 17.32 7.16
C ASN A 150 -5.09 16.39 7.69
N SER A 151 -5.48 15.41 6.89
CA SER A 151 -6.44 14.39 7.36
C SER A 151 -5.85 13.58 8.54
N PRO A 152 -6.60 13.27 9.58
CA PRO A 152 -7.96 13.74 9.85
C PRO A 152 -7.97 15.21 10.31
N ALA A 153 -9.17 15.84 10.33
CA ALA A 153 -9.33 17.19 10.82
C ALA A 153 -8.80 17.33 12.26
N LYS A 154 -8.22 18.49 12.59
CA LYS A 154 -7.57 18.71 13.91
C LYS A 154 -8.53 18.54 15.08
N ASP A 155 -9.78 18.93 14.88
CA ASP A 155 -10.89 18.89 15.83
C ASP A 155 -11.63 17.55 15.88
N ALA A 156 -11.28 16.60 15.00
CA ALA A 156 -11.89 15.28 15.00
C ALA A 156 -11.71 14.59 16.36
N THR A 157 -12.82 14.10 16.94
CA THR A 157 -12.78 13.33 18.19
C THR A 157 -12.13 11.99 17.95
N ALA A 158 -11.14 11.64 18.77
CA ALA A 158 -10.48 10.35 18.69
C ALA A 158 -11.31 9.25 19.38
N SER A 159 -11.63 8.20 18.66
CA SER A 159 -12.32 7.02 19.18
C SER A 159 -11.33 5.97 19.66
N VAL A 160 -11.35 5.68 20.95
CA VAL A 160 -10.55 4.59 21.55
C VAL A 160 -10.93 3.24 20.93
N MET A 161 -12.20 3.02 20.64
CA MET A 161 -12.68 1.78 20.02
C MET A 161 -12.06 1.57 18.62
N SER A 162 -11.84 2.65 17.88
CA SER A 162 -11.15 2.57 16.57
C SER A 162 -9.69 2.14 16.72
N ASP A 163 -8.99 2.62 17.75
CA ASP A 163 -7.61 2.22 18.01
C ASP A 163 -7.52 0.76 18.49
N VAL A 164 -8.41 0.36 19.41
CA VAL A 164 -8.52 -1.03 19.86
C VAL A 164 -8.85 -1.95 18.67
N GLY A 165 -9.83 -1.57 17.85
CA GLY A 165 -10.19 -2.31 16.64
C GLY A 165 -9.02 -2.43 15.66
N ALA A 166 -8.26 -1.34 15.46
CA ALA A 166 -7.09 -1.36 14.58
C ALA A 166 -6.01 -2.33 15.08
N VAL A 167 -5.74 -2.33 16.38
CA VAL A 167 -4.75 -3.24 16.98
C VAL A 167 -5.22 -4.70 16.92
N VAL A 168 -6.46 -4.99 17.35
CA VAL A 168 -6.98 -6.36 17.40
C VAL A 168 -7.10 -6.96 15.99
N ILE A 169 -7.72 -6.23 15.06
CA ILE A 169 -7.89 -6.72 13.67
C ILE A 169 -6.53 -6.78 12.97
N GLY A 170 -5.68 -5.77 13.13
CA GLY A 170 -4.34 -5.74 12.51
C GLY A 170 -3.44 -6.86 13.01
N ALA A 171 -3.43 -7.13 14.32
CA ALA A 171 -2.69 -8.25 14.90
C ALA A 171 -3.29 -9.61 14.47
N GLY A 172 -4.61 -9.74 14.43
CA GLY A 172 -5.29 -10.94 13.93
C GLY A 172 -4.94 -11.22 12.46
N LEU A 173 -4.96 -10.20 11.60
CA LEU A 173 -4.52 -10.31 10.21
C LEU A 173 -3.03 -10.68 10.10
N TYR A 174 -2.17 -10.11 10.95
CA TYR A 174 -0.76 -10.46 10.99
C TYR A 174 -0.56 -11.95 11.27
N VAL A 175 -1.22 -12.47 12.30
CA VAL A 175 -1.14 -13.90 12.65
C VAL A 175 -1.72 -14.76 11.51
N ALA A 176 -2.87 -14.38 10.97
CA ALA A 176 -3.50 -15.12 9.88
C ALA A 176 -2.63 -15.18 8.62
N ILE A 177 -2.00 -14.05 8.26
CA ILE A 177 -1.07 -13.98 7.12
C ILE A 177 0.16 -14.84 7.40
N LEU A 178 0.74 -14.71 8.59
CA LEU A 178 1.95 -15.43 8.98
C LEU A 178 1.76 -16.94 8.95
N MET A 179 0.63 -17.43 9.49
CA MET A 179 0.39 -18.87 9.68
C MET A 179 -0.21 -19.55 8.45
N TRP A 180 -1.10 -18.87 7.71
CA TRP A 180 -1.93 -19.54 6.69
C TRP A 180 -2.00 -18.78 5.36
N LEU A 181 -2.30 -17.48 5.37
CA LEU A 181 -2.64 -16.79 4.14
C LEU A 181 -1.44 -16.60 3.21
N HIS A 182 -0.25 -16.33 3.74
CA HIS A 182 0.93 -16.10 2.90
C HIS A 182 1.32 -17.32 2.07
N PRO A 183 1.44 -18.55 2.63
CA PRO A 183 1.71 -19.72 1.83
C PRO A 183 0.56 -20.08 0.87
N ILE A 184 -0.70 -19.83 1.24
CA ILE A 184 -1.85 -20.11 0.36
C ILE A 184 -1.87 -19.13 -0.83
N LEU A 185 -1.65 -17.83 -0.58
CA LEU A 185 -1.76 -16.79 -1.62
C LEU A 185 -0.50 -16.68 -2.48
N PHE A 186 0.68 -16.88 -1.90
CA PHE A 186 1.95 -16.62 -2.57
C PHE A 186 2.82 -17.87 -2.75
N GLY A 187 2.42 -19.01 -2.19
CA GLY A 187 3.18 -20.27 -2.30
C GLY A 187 4.52 -20.24 -1.55
N VAL A 188 4.72 -19.30 -0.62
CA VAL A 188 5.96 -19.14 0.17
C VAL A 188 5.63 -19.20 1.65
N ALA A 189 6.18 -20.18 2.35
CA ALA A 189 6.09 -20.25 3.80
C ALA A 189 6.99 -19.20 4.45
N ILE A 190 6.48 -18.50 5.47
CA ILE A 190 7.24 -17.49 6.21
C ILE A 190 7.99 -18.13 7.39
N MET A 191 7.46 -19.23 7.93
CA MET A 191 8.06 -20.00 9.04
C MET A 191 8.38 -21.40 8.60
#